data_7388c6cc66ec8bcb85010b7b7d363ee8
#
_entry.id   7388c6cc66ec8bcb85010b7b7d363ee8
#
_cell.length_a   1.000
_cell.length_b   1.000
_cell.length_c   1.000
_cell.angle_alpha   90.00
_cell.angle_beta   90.00
_cell.angle_gamma   90.00
#
_symmetry.space_group_name_H-M   'P 1'
#
loop_
_entity.id
_entity.type
_entity.pdbx_description
1 polymer ?
#
loop_
_entity_poly.entity_id
_entity_poly.type
_entity_poly.pdbx_seq_one_letter_code
_entity_poly.pdbx_strand_id
1 'polypeptide(L)'
;MGRRLGSKQLPPEQLTKNLKKPLPRPVVVAFVQHTGGDGKSTLSAAVGQQIATHRRDRVIAIDAAVAAGGLSQRLPVQNESTIQTLLSNLASIHRWSDAREHTSQGRTGLELLTSGDSIADDAVLTAAGYERVIEVLTANDTYNLLLVDCDAGVTGELKDAILDSADVIVVPAAGRDGVSGAVVTMNRLMYLADKYPHRASHYRGLISTAVVALNHIAPKSILRDEEVATMFRERVGVREVVSVPFDPTLKDGSEVDIMLTGKATSNALLQLAAEVVTSLRRSV
;
A
#
# COMPACT_ATOMS: atom_id res chain seq x y z
N MET A 1 10.35 -19.85 1.22
CA MET A 1 11.09 -18.92 2.09
C MET A 1 11.06 -17.57 1.43
N GLY A 2 10.34 -16.58 1.99
CA GLY A 2 10.39 -15.20 1.50
C GLY A 2 11.81 -14.66 1.63
N ARG A 3 12.40 -14.19 0.55
CA ARG A 3 13.77 -13.66 0.54
C ARG A 3 13.76 -12.18 0.17
N ARG A 4 14.49 -11.37 0.94
CA ARG A 4 14.99 -10.10 0.47
C ARG A 4 16.08 -10.40 -0.56
N LEU A 5 15.76 -10.11 -1.84
CA LEU A 5 16.61 -10.49 -2.95
C LEU A 5 17.84 -9.58 -3.00
N GLY A 6 19.03 -10.18 -2.96
CA GLY A 6 20.33 -9.47 -3.02
C GLY A 6 20.82 -8.86 -1.70
N SER A 7 20.26 -9.21 -0.54
CA SER A 7 20.81 -8.90 0.77
C SER A 7 20.56 -10.04 1.76
N LYS A 8 21.36 -10.09 2.84
CA LYS A 8 21.21 -11.10 3.87
C LYS A 8 19.83 -10.98 4.51
N GLN A 9 19.03 -12.08 4.49
CA GLN A 9 17.72 -12.14 5.11
C GLN A 9 17.86 -11.84 6.61
N LEU A 10 17.13 -10.81 7.08
CA LEU A 10 17.13 -10.47 8.50
C LEU A 10 16.26 -11.47 9.28
N PRO A 11 16.63 -11.82 10.51
CA PRO A 11 15.79 -12.66 11.35
C PRO A 11 14.48 -11.92 11.71
N PRO A 12 13.37 -12.64 11.99
CA PRO A 12 12.07 -12.04 12.30
C PRO A 12 12.12 -11.01 13.44
N GLU A 13 12.94 -11.26 14.46
CA GLU A 13 13.14 -10.32 15.57
C GLU A 13 13.70 -8.97 15.11
N GLN A 14 14.66 -8.98 14.19
CA GLN A 14 15.24 -7.76 13.63
C GLN A 14 14.25 -7.04 12.72
N LEU A 15 13.43 -7.77 11.96
CA LEU A 15 12.35 -7.22 11.15
C LEU A 15 11.30 -6.53 12.04
N THR A 16 10.88 -7.19 13.11
CA THR A 16 9.97 -6.62 14.11
C THR A 16 10.55 -5.38 14.76
N LYS A 17 11.85 -5.38 15.09
CA LYS A 17 12.54 -4.20 15.62
C LYS A 17 12.54 -3.04 14.61
N ASN A 18 12.75 -3.33 13.33
CA ASN A 18 12.69 -2.32 12.26
C ASN A 18 11.28 -1.75 12.10
N LEU A 19 10.25 -2.59 12.15
CA LEU A 19 8.84 -2.18 12.12
C LEU A 19 8.47 -1.20 13.26
N LYS A 20 9.02 -1.39 14.45
CA LYS A 20 8.74 -0.56 15.65
C LYS A 20 9.49 0.76 15.68
N LYS A 21 10.36 1.06 14.72
CA LYS A 21 11.08 2.33 14.69
C LYS A 21 10.11 3.51 14.54
N PRO A 22 10.30 4.62 15.28
CA PRO A 22 9.39 5.76 15.21
C PRO A 22 9.40 6.42 13.83
N LEU A 23 8.26 6.95 13.45
CA LEU A 23 8.06 7.82 12.29
C LEU A 23 7.92 9.25 12.81
N PRO A 24 8.56 10.25 12.17
CA PRO A 24 8.62 11.62 12.71
C PRO A 24 7.34 12.43 12.50
N ARG A 25 6.46 11.98 11.59
CA ARG A 25 5.18 12.60 11.25
C ARG A 25 4.22 11.55 10.69
N PRO A 26 2.93 11.87 10.48
CA PRO A 26 2.04 11.06 9.67
C PRO A 26 2.63 10.80 8.28
N VAL A 27 2.48 9.58 7.76
CA VAL A 27 3.06 9.13 6.49
C VAL A 27 2.04 8.39 5.63
N VAL A 28 2.19 8.48 4.32
CA VAL A 28 1.34 7.86 3.33
C VAL A 28 2.13 6.81 2.52
N VAL A 29 1.61 5.61 2.47
CA VAL A 29 2.12 4.50 1.63
C VAL A 29 1.09 4.18 0.56
N ALA A 30 1.43 4.35 -0.71
CA ALA A 30 0.51 4.00 -1.79
C ALA A 30 0.87 2.66 -2.43
N PHE A 31 -0.11 1.76 -2.52
CA PHE A 31 -0.02 0.50 -3.27
C PHE A 31 -0.48 0.78 -4.70
N VAL A 32 0.46 0.86 -5.62
CA VAL A 32 0.21 1.30 -7.00
C VAL A 32 0.74 0.28 -8.00
N GLN A 33 -0.01 0.06 -9.06
CA GLN A 33 0.41 -0.77 -10.19
C GLN A 33 -0.38 -0.35 -11.43
N HIS A 34 0.25 -0.48 -12.61
CA HIS A 34 -0.40 -0.17 -13.88
C HIS A 34 -1.42 -1.24 -14.28
N THR A 35 -1.14 -2.50 -13.95
CA THR A 35 -1.97 -3.67 -14.29
C THR A 35 -2.89 -4.09 -13.13
N GLY A 36 -3.96 -4.82 -13.46
CA GLY A 36 -4.83 -5.49 -12.50
C GLY A 36 -4.32 -6.89 -12.17
N GLY A 37 -4.79 -7.47 -11.05
CA GLY A 37 -4.49 -8.87 -10.70
C GLY A 37 -3.14 -9.12 -10.01
N ASP A 38 -2.32 -8.10 -9.78
CA ASP A 38 -1.00 -8.22 -9.16
C ASP A 38 -1.02 -8.36 -7.63
N GLY A 39 -2.22 -8.26 -7.02
CA GLY A 39 -2.42 -8.42 -5.58
C GLY A 39 -2.25 -7.13 -4.78
N LYS A 40 -2.50 -5.95 -5.36
CA LYS A 40 -2.46 -4.65 -4.66
C LYS A 40 -3.27 -4.67 -3.36
N SER A 41 -4.57 -4.90 -3.44
CA SER A 41 -5.47 -4.91 -2.29
C SER A 41 -5.12 -5.99 -1.27
N THR A 42 -4.73 -7.18 -1.74
CA THR A 42 -4.29 -8.29 -0.87
C THR A 42 -3.03 -7.92 -0.10
N LEU A 43 -2.02 -7.34 -0.76
CA LEU A 43 -0.77 -6.94 -0.10
C LEU A 43 -0.96 -5.68 0.75
N SER A 44 -1.83 -4.74 0.35
CA SER A 44 -2.20 -3.59 1.18
C SER A 44 -2.84 -4.04 2.50
N ALA A 45 -3.81 -4.95 2.44
CA ALA A 45 -4.44 -5.54 3.62
C ALA A 45 -3.42 -6.30 4.48
N ALA A 46 -2.60 -7.17 3.90
CA ALA A 46 -1.64 -7.99 4.63
C ALA A 46 -0.53 -7.16 5.29
N VAL A 47 0.07 -6.21 4.56
CA VAL A 47 1.08 -5.29 5.09
C VAL A 47 0.51 -4.39 6.17
N GLY A 48 -0.71 -3.87 5.96
CA GLY A 48 -1.42 -3.05 6.94
C GLY A 48 -1.65 -3.82 8.25
N GLN A 49 -2.10 -5.06 8.17
CA GLN A 49 -2.27 -5.94 9.34
C GLN A 49 -0.93 -6.22 10.03
N GLN A 50 0.16 -6.49 9.29
CA GLN A 50 1.50 -6.66 9.88
C GLN A 50 1.96 -5.40 10.61
N ILE A 51 1.77 -4.24 10.02
CA ILE A 51 2.14 -2.96 10.63
C ILE A 51 1.31 -2.72 11.91
N ALA A 52 -0.02 -2.83 11.82
CA ALA A 52 -0.92 -2.57 12.94
C ALA A 52 -0.69 -3.54 14.12
N THR A 53 -0.39 -4.82 13.85
CA THR A 53 -0.08 -5.81 14.89
C THR A 53 1.20 -5.47 15.68
N HIS A 54 2.20 -4.87 15.02
CA HIS A 54 3.52 -4.66 15.63
C HIS A 54 3.75 -3.24 16.14
N ARG A 55 2.96 -2.27 15.69
CA ARG A 55 3.06 -0.86 16.10
C ARG A 55 1.90 -0.48 17.02
N ARG A 56 2.13 0.55 17.84
CA ARG A 56 1.07 1.16 18.67
C ARG A 56 0.45 2.38 17.99
N ASP A 57 0.92 2.72 16.80
CA ASP A 57 0.42 3.83 16.03
C ASP A 57 -0.98 3.51 15.48
N ARG A 58 -1.73 4.54 15.15
CA ARG A 58 -2.99 4.40 14.43
C ARG A 58 -2.71 4.21 12.96
N VAL A 59 -3.15 3.08 12.42
CA VAL A 59 -2.92 2.66 11.03
C VAL A 59 -4.26 2.49 10.34
N ILE A 60 -4.41 3.15 9.20
CA ILE A 60 -5.62 3.07 8.37
C ILE A 60 -5.27 2.62 6.95
N ALA A 61 -6.09 1.75 6.41
CA ALA A 61 -6.11 1.40 4.99
C ALA A 61 -7.26 2.13 4.30
N ILE A 62 -6.98 2.75 3.16
CA ILE A 62 -7.93 3.56 2.39
C ILE A 62 -8.12 2.90 1.03
N ASP A 63 -9.35 2.54 0.72
CA ASP A 63 -9.73 1.97 -0.57
C ASP A 63 -9.96 3.10 -1.59
N ALA A 64 -8.92 3.49 -2.32
CA ALA A 64 -8.99 4.51 -3.36
C ALA A 64 -9.40 3.91 -4.72
N ALA A 65 -10.52 3.17 -4.75
CA ALA A 65 -11.07 2.58 -5.96
C ALA A 65 -12.11 3.49 -6.63
N VAL A 66 -12.24 3.36 -7.95
CA VAL A 66 -13.27 4.05 -8.75
C VAL A 66 -14.61 3.29 -8.73
N ALA A 67 -14.56 2.00 -8.43
CA ALA A 67 -15.73 1.10 -8.29
C ALA A 67 -15.59 0.34 -6.97
N ALA A 68 -16.59 -0.48 -6.62
CA ALA A 68 -16.52 -1.34 -5.43
C ALA A 68 -15.14 -2.00 -5.31
N GLY A 69 -14.37 -1.56 -4.31
CA GLY A 69 -12.94 -1.79 -4.28
C GLY A 69 -12.55 -3.17 -3.80
N GLY A 70 -11.39 -3.60 -4.22
CA GLY A 70 -10.82 -4.87 -3.80
C GLY A 70 -10.46 -4.92 -2.32
N LEU A 71 -10.21 -3.79 -1.67
CA LEU A 71 -9.78 -3.73 -0.28
C LEU A 71 -10.91 -4.06 0.70
N SER A 72 -12.15 -3.63 0.41
CA SER A 72 -13.34 -3.97 1.20
C SER A 72 -13.66 -5.48 1.18
N GLN A 73 -13.18 -6.21 0.19
CA GLN A 73 -13.28 -7.67 0.15
C GLN A 73 -12.14 -8.38 0.92
N ARG A 74 -11.09 -7.64 1.29
CA ARG A 74 -9.87 -8.15 1.94
C ARG A 74 -9.80 -7.86 3.43
N LEU A 75 -10.60 -6.92 3.91
CA LEU A 75 -10.64 -6.50 5.30
C LEU A 75 -12.10 -6.50 5.79
N PRO A 76 -12.34 -6.72 7.10
CA PRO A 76 -13.70 -6.73 7.63
C PRO A 76 -14.35 -5.35 7.50
N VAL A 77 -15.59 -5.33 6.99
CA VAL A 77 -16.46 -4.15 6.93
C VAL A 77 -17.53 -4.29 8.03
N GLN A 78 -17.61 -3.32 8.91
CA GLN A 78 -18.47 -3.33 10.12
C GLN A 78 -19.59 -2.29 10.08
N ASN A 79 -19.50 -1.31 9.18
CA ASN A 79 -20.50 -0.25 9.01
C ASN A 79 -20.63 0.10 7.52
N GLU A 80 -21.61 0.93 7.20
CA GLU A 80 -21.89 1.38 5.83
C GLU A 80 -21.16 2.69 5.46
N SER A 81 -20.28 3.18 6.36
CA SER A 81 -19.54 4.41 6.10
C SER A 81 -18.49 4.23 5.03
N THR A 82 -18.35 5.25 4.20
CA THR A 82 -17.48 5.27 3.03
C THR A 82 -16.64 6.55 2.99
N ILE A 83 -15.71 6.65 2.04
CA ILE A 83 -15.00 7.90 1.76
C ILE A 83 -15.99 9.05 1.50
N GLN A 84 -17.11 8.79 0.83
CA GLN A 84 -18.11 9.83 0.53
C GLN A 84 -18.85 10.31 1.79
N THR A 85 -19.19 9.39 2.70
CA THR A 85 -19.78 9.78 3.99
C THR A 85 -18.80 10.57 4.85
N LEU A 86 -17.51 10.20 4.84
CA LEU A 86 -16.45 10.97 5.49
C LEU A 86 -16.35 12.38 4.89
N LEU A 87 -16.30 12.50 3.55
CA LEU A 87 -16.22 13.78 2.84
C LEU A 87 -17.40 14.69 3.16
N SER A 88 -18.61 14.13 3.30
CA SER A 88 -19.80 14.87 3.65
C SER A 88 -19.80 15.39 5.09
N ASN A 89 -18.97 14.80 5.96
CA ASN A 89 -18.88 15.11 7.38
C ASN A 89 -17.55 15.74 7.82
N LEU A 90 -16.70 16.19 6.89
CA LEU A 90 -15.35 16.70 7.19
C LEU A 90 -15.35 17.82 8.26
N ALA A 91 -16.36 18.68 8.27
CA ALA A 91 -16.47 19.78 9.23
C ALA A 91 -16.64 19.32 10.69
N SER A 92 -17.07 18.08 10.92
CA SER A 92 -17.27 17.51 12.27
C SER A 92 -16.08 16.67 12.74
N ILE A 93 -15.08 16.43 11.89
CA ILE A 93 -13.93 15.60 12.23
C ILE A 93 -12.81 16.48 12.80
N HIS A 94 -12.66 16.45 14.12
CA HIS A 94 -11.68 17.24 14.86
C HIS A 94 -10.60 16.38 15.54
N ARG A 95 -10.87 15.11 15.74
CA ARG A 95 -10.01 14.15 16.44
C ARG A 95 -10.20 12.73 15.89
N TRP A 96 -9.32 11.83 16.27
CA TRP A 96 -9.38 10.44 15.84
C TRP A 96 -10.73 9.75 16.10
N SER A 97 -11.36 9.97 17.26
CA SER A 97 -12.66 9.34 17.57
C SER A 97 -13.75 9.69 16.55
N ASP A 98 -13.72 10.90 16.01
CA ASP A 98 -14.70 11.35 15.03
C ASP A 98 -14.45 10.66 13.67
N ALA A 99 -13.18 10.57 13.24
CA ALA A 99 -12.80 9.82 12.05
C ALA A 99 -13.09 8.30 12.19
N ARG A 100 -12.90 7.76 13.41
CA ARG A 100 -13.14 6.34 13.73
C ARG A 100 -14.58 5.90 13.50
N GLU A 101 -15.56 6.79 13.62
CA GLU A 101 -16.98 6.51 13.33
C GLU A 101 -17.22 6.16 11.85
N HIS A 102 -16.32 6.59 10.96
CA HIS A 102 -16.37 6.33 9.52
C HIS A 102 -15.53 5.14 9.08
N THR A 103 -14.89 4.40 10.00
CA THR A 103 -14.00 3.30 9.66
C THR A 103 -14.47 1.98 10.24
N SER A 104 -14.05 0.88 9.63
CA SER A 104 -14.15 -0.47 10.18
C SER A 104 -12.80 -0.89 10.77
N GLN A 105 -12.76 -1.81 11.73
CA GLN A 105 -11.50 -2.24 12.35
C GLN A 105 -11.42 -3.75 12.49
N GLY A 106 -10.35 -4.33 11.96
CA GLY A 106 -10.04 -5.75 12.12
C GLY A 106 -9.38 -6.10 13.47
N ARG A 107 -9.19 -7.40 13.71
CA ARG A 107 -8.57 -7.95 14.94
C ARG A 107 -7.14 -7.45 15.18
N THR A 108 -6.43 -7.08 14.13
CA THR A 108 -5.05 -6.58 14.19
C THR A 108 -4.95 -5.11 14.61
N GLY A 109 -6.09 -4.43 14.72
CA GLY A 109 -6.15 -2.99 14.97
C GLY A 109 -6.03 -2.13 13.71
N LEU A 110 -5.84 -2.74 12.52
CA LEU A 110 -5.91 -2.01 11.25
C LEU A 110 -7.33 -1.50 11.03
N GLU A 111 -7.44 -0.20 10.74
CA GLU A 111 -8.70 0.41 10.35
C GLU A 111 -8.85 0.45 8.82
N LEU A 112 -10.08 0.44 8.34
CA LEU A 112 -10.43 0.48 6.93
C LEU A 112 -11.42 1.61 6.66
N LEU A 113 -11.10 2.46 5.69
CA LEU A 113 -12.03 3.40 5.08
C LEU A 113 -12.35 2.90 3.67
N THR A 114 -13.60 2.53 3.43
CA THR A 114 -14.04 1.92 2.16
C THR A 114 -14.38 2.97 1.10
N SER A 115 -14.24 2.61 -0.18
CA SER A 115 -14.72 3.41 -1.30
C SER A 115 -16.25 3.44 -1.42
N GLY A 116 -16.93 2.45 -0.83
CA GLY A 116 -18.38 2.24 -0.97
C GLY A 116 -18.75 1.42 -2.21
N ASP A 117 -20.05 1.09 -2.32
CA ASP A 117 -20.61 0.45 -3.51
C ASP A 117 -20.97 1.54 -4.53
N SER A 118 -20.10 1.75 -5.50
CA SER A 118 -20.27 2.80 -6.52
C SER A 118 -21.49 2.60 -7.44
N ILE A 119 -22.20 1.46 -7.34
CA ILE A 119 -23.44 1.22 -8.11
C ILE A 119 -24.61 2.05 -7.56
N ALA A 120 -24.58 2.39 -6.28
CA ALA A 120 -25.63 3.19 -5.62
C ALA A 120 -25.28 4.67 -5.50
N ASP A 121 -23.98 5.00 -5.46
CA ASP A 121 -23.46 6.36 -5.34
C ASP A 121 -22.82 6.80 -6.66
N ASP A 122 -23.43 7.76 -7.36
CA ASP A 122 -22.85 8.42 -8.55
C ASP A 122 -21.56 9.22 -8.23
N ALA A 123 -21.09 9.18 -6.99
CA ALA A 123 -19.97 9.98 -6.50
C ALA A 123 -18.64 9.23 -6.59
N VAL A 124 -17.98 9.39 -7.73
CA VAL A 124 -16.60 8.93 -7.93
C VAL A 124 -15.63 9.76 -7.06
N LEU A 125 -14.67 9.11 -6.40
CA LEU A 125 -13.61 9.81 -5.66
C LEU A 125 -12.79 10.67 -6.65
N THR A 126 -12.80 11.98 -6.43
CA THR A 126 -11.99 12.93 -7.22
C THR A 126 -10.62 13.16 -6.56
N ALA A 127 -9.67 13.72 -7.32
CA ALA A 127 -8.37 14.14 -6.78
C ALA A 127 -8.53 15.10 -5.58
N ALA A 128 -9.37 16.13 -5.71
CA ALA A 128 -9.63 17.09 -4.63
C ALA A 128 -10.29 16.43 -3.41
N GLY A 129 -11.23 15.50 -3.62
CA GLY A 129 -11.83 14.72 -2.52
C GLY A 129 -10.79 13.88 -1.79
N TYR A 130 -9.94 13.19 -2.53
CA TYR A 130 -8.85 12.42 -1.97
C TYR A 130 -7.86 13.28 -1.14
N GLU A 131 -7.43 14.42 -1.68
CA GLU A 131 -6.54 15.35 -0.97
C GLU A 131 -7.16 15.82 0.35
N ARG A 132 -8.45 16.12 0.37
CA ARG A 132 -9.18 16.49 1.60
C ARG A 132 -9.23 15.34 2.61
N VAL A 133 -9.43 14.10 2.17
CA VAL A 133 -9.37 12.91 3.04
C VAL A 133 -7.99 12.79 3.68
N ILE A 134 -6.92 12.86 2.88
CA ILE A 134 -5.54 12.77 3.40
C ILE A 134 -5.25 13.90 4.39
N GLU A 135 -5.63 15.14 4.07
CA GLU A 135 -5.44 16.30 4.95
C GLU A 135 -6.08 16.07 6.32
N VAL A 136 -7.34 15.64 6.37
CA VAL A 136 -8.08 15.45 7.63
C VAL A 136 -7.53 14.25 8.41
N LEU A 137 -7.19 13.15 7.74
CA LEU A 137 -6.70 11.95 8.40
C LEU A 137 -5.25 12.09 8.91
N THR A 138 -4.46 13.02 8.37
CA THR A 138 -3.10 13.33 8.84
C THR A 138 -3.05 14.49 9.82
N ALA A 139 -4.12 15.29 9.90
CA ALA A 139 -4.20 16.42 10.82
C ALA A 139 -4.27 15.94 12.28
N ASN A 140 -3.71 16.73 13.19
CA ASN A 140 -3.81 16.53 14.64
C ASN A 140 -3.48 15.12 15.13
N ASP A 141 -2.53 14.43 14.48
CA ASP A 141 -2.15 13.04 14.76
C ASP A 141 -3.36 12.08 14.73
N THR A 142 -4.35 12.33 13.87
CA THR A 142 -5.53 11.47 13.72
C THR A 142 -5.10 10.06 13.35
N TYR A 143 -4.27 9.90 12.29
CA TYR A 143 -3.58 8.66 11.95
C TYR A 143 -2.09 8.92 11.73
N ASN A 144 -1.26 7.95 12.09
CA ASN A 144 0.19 8.03 11.94
C ASN A 144 0.68 7.38 10.65
N LEU A 145 -0.07 6.39 10.14
CA LEU A 145 0.28 5.68 8.92
C LEU A 145 -0.97 5.36 8.10
N LEU A 146 -1.00 5.88 6.88
CA LEU A 146 -2.07 5.70 5.92
C LEU A 146 -1.58 4.78 4.79
N LEU A 147 -2.32 3.72 4.50
CA LEU A 147 -2.06 2.78 3.40
C LEU A 147 -3.14 3.02 2.34
N VAL A 148 -2.77 3.52 1.18
CA VAL A 148 -3.71 3.82 0.09
C VAL A 148 -3.65 2.71 -0.94
N ASP A 149 -4.73 1.96 -1.09
CA ASP A 149 -4.90 0.96 -2.15
C ASP A 149 -5.42 1.64 -3.42
N CYS A 150 -4.52 1.88 -4.36
CA CYS A 150 -4.84 2.51 -5.64
C CYS A 150 -5.24 1.44 -6.65
N ASP A 151 -6.53 1.28 -6.91
CA ASP A 151 -7.01 0.32 -7.90
C ASP A 151 -6.43 0.59 -9.31
N ALA A 152 -6.39 -0.45 -10.16
CA ALA A 152 -5.90 -0.35 -11.54
C ALA A 152 -6.75 0.58 -12.40
N GLY A 153 -8.05 0.72 -12.09
CA GLY A 153 -8.97 1.64 -12.76
C GLY A 153 -8.72 3.12 -12.44
N VAL A 154 -7.97 3.43 -11.39
CA VAL A 154 -7.63 4.81 -11.04
C VAL A 154 -6.62 5.37 -12.04
N THR A 155 -7.00 6.43 -12.72
CA THR A 155 -6.20 7.09 -13.76
C THR A 155 -6.24 8.62 -13.62
N GLY A 156 -5.49 9.34 -14.45
CA GLY A 156 -5.52 10.80 -14.52
C GLY A 156 -5.14 11.48 -13.20
N GLU A 157 -5.89 12.52 -12.86
CA GLU A 157 -5.60 13.43 -11.74
C GLU A 157 -5.64 12.74 -10.38
N LEU A 158 -6.57 11.81 -10.16
CA LEU A 158 -6.64 11.07 -8.89
C LEU A 158 -5.38 10.22 -8.67
N LYS A 159 -4.90 9.54 -9.72
CA LYS A 159 -3.65 8.77 -9.62
C LYS A 159 -2.44 9.68 -9.34
N ASP A 160 -2.40 10.83 -9.99
CA ASP A 160 -1.33 11.81 -9.78
C ASP A 160 -1.40 12.35 -8.33
N ALA A 161 -2.58 12.67 -7.79
CA ALA A 161 -2.76 13.10 -6.40
C ALA A 161 -2.35 12.03 -5.38
N ILE A 162 -2.62 10.74 -5.65
CA ILE A 162 -2.15 9.63 -4.81
C ILE A 162 -0.62 9.56 -4.80
N LEU A 163 0.01 9.69 -5.97
CA LEU A 163 1.47 9.70 -6.07
C LEU A 163 2.09 10.96 -5.43
N ASP A 164 1.42 12.11 -5.53
CA ASP A 164 1.85 13.37 -4.94
C ASP A 164 1.86 13.34 -3.40
N SER A 165 0.92 12.65 -2.80
CA SER A 165 0.79 12.52 -1.35
C SER A 165 1.66 11.41 -0.75
N ALA A 166 2.11 10.44 -1.56
CA ALA A 166 2.82 9.27 -1.09
C ALA A 166 4.25 9.60 -0.63
N ASP A 167 4.64 9.08 0.54
CA ASP A 167 6.02 9.07 1.03
C ASP A 167 6.81 7.88 0.49
N VAL A 168 6.12 6.76 0.32
CA VAL A 168 6.65 5.51 -0.24
C VAL A 168 5.58 4.84 -1.10
N ILE A 169 6.00 4.22 -2.19
CA ILE A 169 5.12 3.35 -2.97
C ILE A 169 5.51 1.89 -2.79
N VAL A 170 4.50 1.03 -2.71
CA VAL A 170 4.63 -0.42 -2.86
C VAL A 170 4.09 -0.80 -4.23
N VAL A 171 4.89 -1.51 -5.01
CA VAL A 171 4.53 -1.92 -6.36
C VAL A 171 4.48 -3.44 -6.44
N PRO A 172 3.30 -4.05 -6.28
CA PRO A 172 3.12 -5.48 -6.50
C PRO A 172 3.39 -5.86 -7.95
N ALA A 173 4.06 -6.98 -8.18
CA ALA A 173 4.38 -7.46 -9.51
C ALA A 173 4.19 -8.99 -9.57
N ALA A 174 3.15 -9.45 -10.27
CA ALA A 174 2.84 -10.85 -10.45
C ALA A 174 3.15 -11.31 -11.87
N GLY A 175 4.00 -12.33 -12.01
CA GLY A 175 4.37 -12.85 -13.33
C GLY A 175 5.06 -11.81 -14.22
N ARG A 176 5.16 -12.10 -15.51
CA ARG A 176 5.84 -11.21 -16.48
C ARG A 176 5.09 -9.90 -16.69
N ASP A 177 3.76 -9.97 -16.78
CA ASP A 177 2.93 -8.80 -17.05
C ASP A 177 2.98 -7.83 -15.87
N GLY A 178 2.95 -8.34 -14.63
CA GLY A 178 3.10 -7.53 -13.43
C GLY A 178 4.49 -6.88 -13.33
N VAL A 179 5.56 -7.59 -13.70
CA VAL A 179 6.91 -7.00 -13.76
C VAL A 179 6.97 -5.88 -14.80
N SER A 180 6.39 -6.10 -15.99
CA SER A 180 6.28 -5.06 -17.02
C SER A 180 5.46 -3.87 -16.55
N GLY A 181 4.32 -4.11 -15.91
CA GLY A 181 3.47 -3.07 -15.31
C GLY A 181 4.18 -2.27 -14.23
N ALA A 182 5.02 -2.92 -13.40
CA ALA A 182 5.83 -2.23 -12.41
C ALA A 182 6.86 -1.27 -13.06
N VAL A 183 7.49 -1.69 -14.15
CA VAL A 183 8.38 -0.80 -14.94
C VAL A 183 7.59 0.39 -15.50
N VAL A 184 6.39 0.16 -16.05
CA VAL A 184 5.51 1.24 -16.52
C VAL A 184 5.16 2.22 -15.39
N THR A 185 4.89 1.72 -14.19
CA THR A 185 4.65 2.56 -13.00
C THR A 185 5.86 3.45 -12.68
N MET A 186 7.08 2.91 -12.73
CA MET A 186 8.30 3.70 -12.51
C MET A 186 8.53 4.73 -13.63
N ASN A 187 8.29 4.35 -14.89
CA ASN A 187 8.37 5.27 -16.03
C ASN A 187 7.35 6.43 -15.91
N ARG A 188 6.16 6.16 -15.33
CA ARG A 188 5.19 7.22 -15.02
C ARG A 188 5.78 8.24 -14.05
N LEU A 189 6.46 7.81 -12.98
CA LEU A 189 7.12 8.71 -12.03
C LEU A 189 8.21 9.55 -12.69
N MET A 190 9.01 8.94 -13.58
CA MET A 190 10.00 9.70 -14.35
C MET A 190 9.35 10.75 -15.25
N TYR A 191 8.28 10.36 -15.96
CA TYR A 191 7.49 11.31 -16.76
C TYR A 191 6.95 12.46 -15.92
N LEU A 192 6.41 12.19 -14.72
CA LEU A 192 5.91 13.23 -13.83
C LEU A 192 7.03 14.13 -13.32
N ALA A 193 8.22 13.59 -13.04
CA ALA A 193 9.40 14.36 -12.65
C ALA A 193 9.84 15.34 -13.75
N ASP A 194 9.74 14.94 -15.02
CA ASP A 194 10.08 15.79 -16.16
C ASP A 194 8.96 16.82 -16.45
N LYS A 195 7.71 16.40 -16.32
CA LYS A 195 6.54 17.27 -16.54
C LYS A 195 6.39 18.36 -15.46
N TYR A 196 6.76 18.05 -14.22
CA TYR A 196 6.64 18.94 -13.06
C TYR A 196 8.00 19.15 -12.37
N PRO A 197 8.88 20.02 -12.92
CA PRO A 197 10.24 20.19 -12.40
C PRO A 197 10.33 20.59 -10.93
N HIS A 198 9.33 21.33 -10.42
CA HIS A 198 9.25 21.72 -9.00
C HIS A 198 8.96 20.55 -8.05
N ARG A 199 8.46 19.41 -8.56
CA ARG A 199 8.23 18.16 -7.83
C ARG A 199 9.17 17.02 -8.27
N ALA A 200 10.14 17.29 -9.13
CA ALA A 200 11.01 16.26 -9.70
C ALA A 200 11.77 15.47 -8.62
N SER A 201 12.22 16.13 -7.55
CA SER A 201 12.91 15.45 -6.42
C SER A 201 11.99 14.48 -5.71
N HIS A 202 10.72 14.82 -5.52
CA HIS A 202 9.72 13.95 -4.90
C HIS A 202 9.51 12.68 -5.73
N TYR A 203 9.20 12.79 -7.02
CA TYR A 203 8.95 11.61 -7.85
C TYR A 203 10.18 10.72 -8.02
N ARG A 204 11.39 11.30 -8.15
CA ARG A 204 12.64 10.53 -8.16
C ARG A 204 12.92 9.88 -6.80
N GLY A 205 12.56 10.57 -5.71
CA GLY A 205 12.58 10.03 -4.36
C GLY A 205 11.70 8.79 -4.23
N LEU A 206 10.46 8.83 -4.72
CA LEU A 206 9.55 7.68 -4.72
C LEU A 206 10.14 6.46 -5.42
N ILE A 207 10.85 6.64 -6.56
CA ILE A 207 11.52 5.51 -7.24
C ILE A 207 12.60 4.91 -6.33
N SER A 208 13.42 5.73 -5.72
CA SER A 208 14.55 5.26 -4.90
C SER A 208 14.12 4.63 -3.57
N THR A 209 12.94 5.00 -3.05
CA THR A 209 12.35 4.47 -1.82
C THR A 209 11.27 3.41 -2.08
N ALA A 210 10.90 3.18 -3.34
CA ALA A 210 9.91 2.17 -3.72
C ALA A 210 10.27 0.78 -3.19
N VAL A 211 9.25 0.02 -2.82
CA VAL A 211 9.36 -1.40 -2.49
C VAL A 211 8.61 -2.20 -3.55
N VAL A 212 9.33 -2.96 -4.37
CA VAL A 212 8.71 -3.89 -5.31
C VAL A 212 8.43 -5.20 -4.61
N ALA A 213 7.17 -5.65 -4.65
CA ALA A 213 6.75 -6.93 -4.10
C ALA A 213 6.53 -7.93 -5.24
N LEU A 214 7.48 -8.87 -5.45
CA LEU A 214 7.29 -9.98 -6.39
C LEU A 214 6.28 -10.95 -5.78
N ASN A 215 5.03 -10.85 -6.22
CA ASN A 215 3.91 -11.58 -5.67
C ASN A 215 3.65 -12.86 -6.49
N HIS A 216 3.91 -14.02 -5.89
CA HIS A 216 3.66 -15.30 -6.53
C HIS A 216 2.19 -15.70 -6.38
N ILE A 217 1.39 -15.50 -7.42
CA ILE A 217 -0.05 -15.84 -7.47
C ILE A 217 -0.31 -17.30 -7.89
N ALA A 218 0.73 -18.07 -8.15
CA ALA A 218 0.67 -19.49 -8.50
C ALA A 218 1.84 -20.26 -7.86
N PRO A 219 1.68 -21.59 -7.63
CA PRO A 219 2.69 -22.42 -6.97
C PRO A 219 4.04 -22.49 -7.70
N LYS A 220 4.02 -22.30 -9.01
CA LYS A 220 5.23 -22.29 -9.85
C LYS A 220 5.37 -20.93 -10.52
N SER A 221 6.48 -20.25 -10.27
CA SER A 221 6.86 -19.05 -10.99
C SER A 221 7.77 -19.41 -12.17
N ILE A 222 7.55 -18.71 -13.28
CA ILE A 222 8.44 -18.75 -14.44
C ILE A 222 9.54 -17.70 -14.36
N LEU A 223 9.45 -16.79 -13.39
CA LEU A 223 10.41 -15.73 -13.14
C LEU A 223 11.49 -16.22 -12.17
N ARG A 224 12.69 -15.77 -12.39
CA ARG A 224 13.79 -15.89 -11.44
C ARG A 224 13.86 -14.58 -10.65
N ASP A 225 13.45 -14.63 -9.40
CA ASP A 225 13.31 -13.47 -8.53
C ASP A 225 14.60 -12.63 -8.44
N GLU A 226 15.78 -13.30 -8.38
CA GLU A 226 17.08 -12.61 -8.33
C GLU A 226 17.38 -11.82 -9.62
N GLU A 227 17.03 -12.36 -10.80
CA GLU A 227 17.23 -11.67 -12.09
C GLU A 227 16.32 -10.44 -12.16
N VAL A 228 15.05 -10.58 -11.74
CA VAL A 228 14.08 -9.47 -11.68
C VAL A 228 14.55 -8.40 -10.70
N ALA A 229 14.99 -8.81 -9.50
CA ALA A 229 15.49 -7.89 -8.50
C ALA A 229 16.73 -7.13 -8.97
N THR A 230 17.65 -7.81 -9.65
CA THR A 230 18.84 -7.19 -10.25
C THR A 230 18.45 -6.17 -11.31
N MET A 231 17.50 -6.50 -12.19
CA MET A 231 16.97 -5.58 -13.19
C MET A 231 16.38 -4.32 -12.56
N PHE A 232 15.55 -4.45 -11.51
CA PHE A 232 14.97 -3.29 -10.83
C PHE A 232 16.04 -2.40 -10.19
N ARG A 233 17.08 -2.98 -9.57
CA ARG A 233 18.16 -2.21 -8.97
C ARG A 233 19.03 -1.49 -9.98
N GLU A 234 19.47 -2.21 -11.00
CA GLU A 234 20.47 -1.68 -11.92
C GLU A 234 19.89 -0.77 -13.00
N ARG A 235 18.65 -1.05 -13.46
CA ARG A 235 18.05 -0.34 -14.59
C ARG A 235 16.98 0.65 -14.19
N VAL A 236 16.32 0.44 -13.05
CA VAL A 236 15.18 1.26 -12.61
C VAL A 236 15.54 2.12 -11.41
N GLY A 237 16.54 1.72 -10.62
CA GLY A 237 16.95 2.45 -9.41
C GLY A 237 16.16 2.10 -8.15
N VAL A 238 15.29 1.06 -8.21
CA VAL A 238 14.58 0.55 -7.04
C VAL A 238 15.54 -0.27 -6.18
N ARG A 239 15.62 0.06 -4.89
CA ARG A 239 16.56 -0.61 -3.98
C ARG A 239 16.00 -1.88 -3.37
N GLU A 240 14.72 -1.86 -3.02
CA GLU A 240 14.11 -2.90 -2.22
C GLU A 240 13.15 -3.75 -3.07
N VAL A 241 13.47 -5.03 -3.18
CA VAL A 241 12.64 -6.04 -3.86
C VAL A 241 12.42 -7.19 -2.91
N VAL A 242 11.16 -7.49 -2.61
CA VAL A 242 10.76 -8.56 -1.68
C VAL A 242 9.94 -9.59 -2.43
N SER A 243 10.31 -10.86 -2.32
CA SER A 243 9.54 -11.98 -2.87
C SER A 243 8.50 -12.46 -1.85
N VAL A 244 7.24 -12.46 -2.25
CA VAL A 244 6.11 -13.01 -1.48
C VAL A 244 5.72 -14.34 -2.12
N PRO A 245 5.93 -15.48 -1.45
CA PRO A 245 5.65 -16.78 -2.02
C PRO A 245 4.14 -17.00 -2.20
N PHE A 246 3.76 -17.91 -3.10
CA PHE A 246 2.37 -18.33 -3.26
C PHE A 246 1.82 -18.89 -1.95
N ASP A 247 0.65 -18.40 -1.61
CA ASP A 247 -0.13 -18.90 -0.47
C ASP A 247 -1.61 -19.02 -0.87
N PRO A 248 -2.22 -20.21 -0.70
CA PRO A 248 -3.62 -20.41 -1.05
C PRO A 248 -4.58 -19.46 -0.32
N THR A 249 -4.26 -19.10 0.94
CA THR A 249 -5.10 -18.21 1.78
C THR A 249 -5.14 -16.76 1.28
N LEU A 250 -4.20 -16.36 0.43
CA LEU A 250 -4.15 -15.03 -0.18
C LEU A 250 -4.74 -15.00 -1.60
N LYS A 251 -5.01 -16.18 -2.19
CA LYS A 251 -5.36 -16.29 -3.61
C LYS A 251 -6.85 -16.10 -3.89
N ASP A 252 -7.72 -16.63 -3.05
CA ASP A 252 -9.15 -16.81 -3.35
C ASP A 252 -9.96 -15.51 -3.36
N GLY A 253 -9.34 -14.41 -3.01
CA GLY A 253 -10.01 -13.12 -3.03
C GLY A 253 -10.87 -12.81 -1.81
N SER A 254 -10.86 -13.67 -0.80
CA SER A 254 -11.55 -13.49 0.47
C SER A 254 -10.83 -12.54 1.44
N GLU A 255 -11.38 -12.37 2.62
CA GLU A 255 -10.77 -11.62 3.72
C GLU A 255 -9.37 -12.16 4.03
N VAL A 256 -8.40 -11.27 4.09
CA VAL A 256 -7.02 -11.60 4.42
C VAL A 256 -6.88 -11.67 5.94
N ASP A 257 -6.48 -12.84 6.44
CA ASP A 257 -6.03 -13.03 7.83
C ASP A 257 -4.58 -13.50 7.81
N ILE A 258 -3.67 -12.61 8.22
CA ILE A 258 -2.23 -12.92 8.24
C ILE A 258 -1.86 -14.06 9.20
N MET A 259 -2.74 -14.37 10.17
CA MET A 259 -2.52 -15.46 11.12
C MET A 259 -2.75 -16.85 10.49
N LEU A 260 -3.47 -16.91 9.36
CA LEU A 260 -3.74 -18.15 8.63
C LEU A 260 -2.71 -18.42 7.53
N THR A 261 -1.84 -17.46 7.22
CA THR A 261 -0.82 -17.64 6.20
C THR A 261 0.27 -18.64 6.62
N GLY A 262 0.78 -19.38 5.66
CA GLY A 262 1.92 -20.27 5.89
C GLY A 262 3.16 -19.51 6.39
N LYS A 263 4.01 -20.19 7.17
CA LYS A 263 5.20 -19.58 7.80
C LYS A 263 6.10 -18.82 6.82
N ALA A 264 6.26 -19.32 5.58
CA ALA A 264 7.08 -18.66 4.57
C ALA A 264 6.46 -17.33 4.14
N THR A 265 5.15 -17.31 3.92
CA THR A 265 4.37 -16.13 3.53
C THR A 265 4.32 -15.12 4.68
N SER A 266 4.04 -15.57 5.91
CA SER A 266 4.05 -14.72 7.11
C SER A 266 5.40 -14.00 7.27
N ASN A 267 6.52 -14.70 7.10
CA ASN A 267 7.84 -14.09 7.14
C ASN A 267 8.08 -13.10 5.99
N ALA A 268 7.59 -13.39 4.79
CA ALA A 268 7.71 -12.49 3.64
C ALA A 268 6.90 -11.22 3.83
N LEU A 269 5.68 -11.33 4.34
CA LEU A 269 4.82 -10.19 4.66
C LEU A 269 5.42 -9.33 5.78
N LEU A 270 5.98 -9.95 6.82
CA LEU A 270 6.71 -9.24 7.87
C LEU A 270 7.93 -8.49 7.29
N GLN A 271 8.66 -9.13 6.37
CA GLN A 271 9.78 -8.49 5.69
C GLN A 271 9.31 -7.32 4.83
N LEU A 272 8.25 -7.50 4.03
CA LEU A 272 7.69 -6.44 3.20
C LEU A 272 7.27 -5.22 4.04
N ALA A 273 6.55 -5.46 5.15
CA ALA A 273 6.16 -4.42 6.08
C ALA A 273 7.36 -3.68 6.71
N ALA A 274 8.41 -4.43 7.10
CA ALA A 274 9.62 -3.85 7.67
C ALA A 274 10.42 -3.01 6.65
N GLU A 275 10.44 -3.43 5.38
CA GLU A 275 11.07 -2.65 4.30
C GLU A 275 10.27 -1.37 3.99
N VAL A 276 8.94 -1.43 4.00
CA VAL A 276 8.08 -0.23 3.87
C VAL A 276 8.43 0.79 4.96
N VAL A 277 8.45 0.38 6.24
CA VAL A 277 8.80 1.30 7.33
C VAL A 277 10.26 1.78 7.24
N THR A 278 11.17 0.95 6.76
CA THR A 278 12.56 1.34 6.55
C THR A 278 12.67 2.38 5.43
N SER A 279 11.92 2.22 4.34
CA SER A 279 11.85 3.15 3.23
C SER A 279 11.22 4.49 3.64
N LEU A 280 10.13 4.47 4.43
CA LEU A 280 9.52 5.67 5.01
C LEU A 280 10.52 6.51 5.81
N ARG A 281 11.42 5.88 6.56
CA ARG A 281 12.44 6.58 7.33
C ARG A 281 13.60 7.15 6.49
N ARG A 282 13.65 6.81 5.20
CA ARG A 282 14.61 7.37 4.24
C ARG A 282 13.99 8.51 3.42
N SER A 283 12.65 8.51 3.29
CA SER A 283 11.93 9.54 2.55
C SER A 283 11.65 10.79 3.38
N VAL A 284 11.69 10.66 4.69
CA VAL A 284 11.45 11.70 5.71
C VAL A 284 12.79 12.03 6.42
#